data_44a3743dc7344fc5d0533569a2035e47
#
_entry.id   44a3743dc7344fc5d0533569a2035e47
#
_cell.length_a   1.000
_cell.length_b   1.000
_cell.length_c   1.000
_cell.angle_alpha   90.00
_cell.angle_beta   90.00
_cell.angle_gamma   90.00
#
_symmetry.space_group_name_H-M   'P 1'
#
loop_
_entity.id
_entity.type
_entity.pdbx_description
1 polymer ?
#
loop_
_entity_poly.entity_id
_entity_poly.type
_entity_poly.pdbx_seq_one_letter_code
_entity_poly.pdbx_strand_id
1 'polypeptide(L)'
;MLTQAKKLLSDNQPVAAIALLTQLLTATPDHKEALSLRAVTLVQMGQTKEALTDVDTLIALEPAQLAYSLLRADILAIDGQTENAIAAYHSILAQKPEAGNVVLRLGNLLQQTKRWEEALTIYSNAIETLPDFAEAYMARGAVKHHLKDLAGAAEDLKQALTLKPELAEQFEGSVATIDKKGCH
;
A
#
# COMPACT_ATOMS: atom_id res chain seq x y z
N MET A 1 16.64 -25.61 4.03
CA MET A 1 16.91 -24.35 3.31
C MET A 1 15.92 -23.26 3.70
N LEU A 2 14.60 -23.39 3.47
CA LEU A 2 13.63 -22.33 3.76
C LEU A 2 13.64 -21.87 5.23
N THR A 3 13.61 -22.81 6.18
CA THR A 3 13.68 -22.49 7.62
C THR A 3 14.96 -21.73 7.99
N GLN A 4 16.08 -22.08 7.36
CA GLN A 4 17.36 -21.41 7.57
C GLN A 4 17.35 -20.00 6.97
N ALA A 5 16.75 -19.82 5.78
CA ALA A 5 16.57 -18.47 5.19
C ALA A 5 15.71 -17.56 6.08
N LYS A 6 14.61 -18.08 6.63
CA LYS A 6 13.78 -17.33 7.60
C LYS A 6 14.58 -16.92 8.85
N LYS A 7 15.43 -17.83 9.36
CA LYS A 7 16.31 -17.51 10.48
C LYS A 7 17.31 -16.42 10.12
N LEU A 8 17.94 -16.50 8.95
CA LEU A 8 18.87 -15.45 8.49
C LEU A 8 18.18 -14.07 8.39
N LEU A 9 16.92 -14.04 7.96
CA LEU A 9 16.14 -12.78 7.94
C LEU A 9 15.86 -12.26 9.35
N SER A 10 15.51 -13.13 10.31
CA SER A 10 15.34 -12.71 11.70
C SER A 10 16.64 -12.22 12.33
N ASP A 11 17.78 -12.75 11.89
CA ASP A 11 19.13 -12.34 12.32
C ASP A 11 19.65 -11.11 11.52
N ASN A 12 18.78 -10.43 10.75
CA ASN A 12 19.09 -9.27 9.91
C ASN A 12 20.22 -9.52 8.88
N GLN A 13 20.20 -10.71 8.25
CA GLN A 13 21.17 -11.13 7.23
C GLN A 13 20.47 -11.35 5.86
N PRO A 14 19.92 -10.32 5.22
CA PRO A 14 19.11 -10.46 4.01
C PRO A 14 19.89 -11.00 2.81
N VAL A 15 21.15 -10.62 2.64
CA VAL A 15 21.99 -11.09 1.52
C VAL A 15 22.19 -12.61 1.58
N ALA A 16 22.50 -13.14 2.76
CA ALA A 16 22.66 -14.59 2.95
C ALA A 16 21.33 -15.33 2.75
N ALA A 17 20.22 -14.75 3.19
CA ALA A 17 18.90 -15.31 2.99
C ALA A 17 18.52 -15.36 1.50
N ILE A 18 18.77 -14.30 0.72
CA ILE A 18 18.53 -14.27 -0.73
C ILE A 18 19.35 -15.35 -1.43
N ALA A 19 20.65 -15.52 -1.09
CA ALA A 19 21.48 -16.55 -1.68
C ALA A 19 20.91 -17.96 -1.42
N LEU A 20 20.44 -18.23 -0.19
CA LEU A 20 19.87 -19.53 0.18
C LEU A 20 18.51 -19.78 -0.50
N LEU A 21 17.67 -18.74 -0.61
CA LEU A 21 16.40 -18.82 -1.35
C LEU A 21 16.64 -19.03 -2.84
N THR A 22 17.66 -18.42 -3.42
CA THR A 22 18.04 -18.61 -4.81
C THR A 22 18.49 -20.05 -5.08
N GLN A 23 19.27 -20.66 -4.18
CA GLN A 23 19.62 -22.07 -4.28
C GLN A 23 18.38 -22.98 -4.20
N LEU A 24 17.45 -22.67 -3.29
CA LEU A 24 16.19 -23.42 -3.17
C LEU A 24 15.37 -23.32 -4.46
N LEU A 25 15.23 -22.12 -5.03
CA LEU A 25 14.46 -21.87 -6.25
C LEU A 25 15.14 -22.42 -7.52
N THR A 26 16.45 -22.64 -7.50
CA THR A 26 17.14 -23.40 -8.58
C THR A 26 16.69 -24.86 -8.61
N ALA A 27 16.46 -25.45 -7.44
CA ALA A 27 16.00 -26.84 -7.34
C ALA A 27 14.47 -26.98 -7.47
N THR A 28 13.72 -25.99 -7.01
CA THR A 28 12.25 -25.96 -6.98
C THR A 28 11.74 -24.56 -7.41
N PRO A 29 11.68 -24.28 -8.72
CA PRO A 29 11.37 -22.95 -9.24
C PRO A 29 9.97 -22.43 -8.88
N ASP A 30 9.03 -23.34 -8.60
CA ASP A 30 7.63 -23.09 -8.27
C ASP A 30 7.35 -23.03 -6.75
N HIS A 31 8.40 -22.99 -5.93
CA HIS A 31 8.24 -22.95 -4.47
C HIS A 31 7.71 -21.57 -4.02
N LYS A 32 6.38 -21.43 -3.96
CA LYS A 32 5.68 -20.16 -3.73
C LYS A 32 6.14 -19.38 -2.50
N GLU A 33 6.35 -20.08 -1.38
CA GLU A 33 6.79 -19.41 -0.15
C GLU A 33 8.23 -18.86 -0.27
N ALA A 34 9.11 -19.56 -0.99
CA ALA A 34 10.46 -19.08 -1.25
C ALA A 34 10.47 -17.88 -2.20
N LEU A 35 9.64 -17.91 -3.25
CA LEU A 35 9.43 -16.79 -4.16
C LEU A 35 8.91 -15.56 -3.40
N SER A 36 7.85 -15.71 -2.60
CA SER A 36 7.29 -14.61 -1.81
C SER A 36 8.33 -14.01 -0.85
N LEU A 37 9.06 -14.87 -0.15
CA LEU A 37 10.05 -14.43 0.83
C LEU A 37 11.22 -13.72 0.15
N ARG A 38 11.70 -14.25 -0.99
CA ARG A 38 12.77 -13.63 -1.76
C ARG A 38 12.33 -12.30 -2.34
N ALA A 39 11.13 -12.22 -2.93
CA ALA A 39 10.58 -10.98 -3.48
C ALA A 39 10.53 -9.86 -2.44
N VAL A 40 9.97 -10.13 -1.25
CA VAL A 40 9.88 -9.14 -0.17
C VAL A 40 11.27 -8.70 0.29
N THR A 41 12.21 -9.67 0.42
CA THR A 41 13.58 -9.37 0.84
C THR A 41 14.33 -8.53 -0.23
N LEU A 42 14.13 -8.85 -1.52
CA LEU A 42 14.70 -8.11 -2.64
C LEU A 42 14.19 -6.65 -2.66
N VAL A 43 12.90 -6.43 -2.40
CA VAL A 43 12.33 -5.07 -2.27
C VAL A 43 13.02 -4.29 -1.16
N GLN A 44 13.21 -4.89 0.01
CA GLN A 44 13.91 -4.26 1.13
C GLN A 44 15.37 -3.88 0.79
N MET A 45 15.99 -4.63 -0.13
CA MET A 45 17.34 -4.37 -0.64
C MET A 45 17.38 -3.44 -1.87
N GLY A 46 16.21 -2.91 -2.30
CA GLY A 46 16.11 -2.04 -3.48
C GLY A 46 16.22 -2.76 -4.83
N GLN A 47 16.19 -4.11 -4.83
CA GLN A 47 16.30 -4.95 -6.03
C GLN A 47 14.89 -5.24 -6.60
N THR A 48 14.20 -4.19 -7.02
CA THR A 48 12.78 -4.24 -7.43
C THR A 48 12.54 -5.06 -8.69
N LYS A 49 13.48 -5.07 -9.63
CA LYS A 49 13.34 -5.82 -10.89
C LYS A 49 13.34 -7.34 -10.67
N GLU A 50 14.26 -7.81 -9.84
CA GLU A 50 14.34 -9.22 -9.46
C GLU A 50 13.12 -9.63 -8.64
N ALA A 51 12.65 -8.75 -7.76
CA ALA A 51 11.43 -8.96 -6.99
C ALA A 51 10.19 -9.09 -7.88
N LEU A 52 10.05 -8.26 -8.93
CA LEU A 52 8.97 -8.37 -9.92
C LEU A 52 9.00 -9.71 -10.64
N THR A 53 10.17 -10.23 -10.99
CA THR A 53 10.30 -11.54 -11.64
C THR A 53 9.74 -12.67 -10.75
N ASP A 54 10.02 -12.62 -9.45
CA ASP A 54 9.49 -13.60 -8.49
C ASP A 54 7.97 -13.48 -8.35
N VAL A 55 7.46 -12.25 -8.27
CA VAL A 55 6.01 -12.01 -8.14
C VAL A 55 5.26 -12.36 -9.42
N ASP A 56 5.82 -12.08 -10.60
CA ASP A 56 5.23 -12.49 -11.88
C ASP A 56 5.14 -14.04 -11.96
N THR A 57 6.13 -14.75 -11.43
CA THR A 57 6.08 -16.22 -11.30
C THR A 57 4.95 -16.66 -10.36
N LEU A 58 4.79 -16.00 -9.21
CA LEU A 58 3.69 -16.28 -8.27
C LEU A 58 2.32 -16.05 -8.90
N ILE A 59 2.14 -14.97 -9.66
CA ILE A 59 0.89 -14.68 -10.38
C ILE A 59 0.62 -15.75 -11.45
N ALA A 60 1.65 -16.20 -12.16
CA ALA A 60 1.50 -17.27 -13.14
C ALA A 60 1.08 -18.60 -12.50
N LEU A 61 1.59 -18.91 -11.29
CA LEU A 61 1.23 -20.11 -10.53
C LEU A 61 -0.19 -20.03 -9.93
N GLU A 62 -0.60 -18.86 -9.47
CA GLU A 62 -1.89 -18.64 -8.80
C GLU A 62 -2.55 -17.32 -9.28
N PRO A 63 -3.11 -17.27 -10.49
CA PRO A 63 -3.64 -16.03 -11.06
C PRO A 63 -4.81 -15.40 -10.27
N ALA A 64 -5.58 -16.23 -9.55
CA ALA A 64 -6.70 -15.78 -8.73
C ALA A 64 -6.28 -15.19 -7.38
N GLN A 65 -5.01 -15.29 -7.00
CA GLN A 65 -4.53 -14.81 -5.71
C GLN A 65 -4.20 -13.31 -5.79
N LEU A 66 -5.19 -12.47 -5.46
CA LEU A 66 -5.08 -11.01 -5.50
C LEU A 66 -3.93 -10.44 -4.64
N ALA A 67 -3.51 -11.18 -3.62
CA ALA A 67 -2.36 -10.77 -2.79
C ALA A 67 -1.07 -10.62 -3.60
N TYR A 68 -0.84 -11.46 -4.61
CA TYR A 68 0.34 -11.35 -5.47
C TYR A 68 0.21 -10.17 -6.45
N SER A 69 -1.00 -9.92 -6.98
CA SER A 69 -1.27 -8.73 -7.78
C SER A 69 -1.07 -7.45 -6.98
N LEU A 70 -1.47 -7.44 -5.71
CA LEU A 70 -1.24 -6.32 -4.81
C LEU A 70 0.27 -6.12 -4.54
N LEU A 71 0.98 -7.19 -4.23
CA LEU A 71 2.44 -7.12 -4.04
C LEU A 71 3.15 -6.58 -5.29
N ARG A 72 2.73 -7.01 -6.48
CA ARG A 72 3.24 -6.47 -7.74
C ARG A 72 3.00 -4.97 -7.88
N ALA A 73 1.79 -4.51 -7.59
CA ALA A 73 1.44 -3.09 -7.64
C ALA A 73 2.28 -2.26 -6.66
N ASP A 74 2.48 -2.77 -5.44
CA ASP A 74 3.33 -2.13 -4.44
C ASP A 74 4.79 -2.01 -4.92
N ILE A 75 5.33 -3.07 -5.52
CA ILE A 75 6.71 -3.06 -6.05
C ILE A 75 6.84 -2.07 -7.21
N LEU A 76 5.86 -2.02 -8.11
CA LEU A 76 5.84 -1.03 -9.19
C LEU A 76 5.83 0.41 -8.67
N ALA A 77 5.06 0.67 -7.60
CA ALA A 77 5.03 1.97 -6.96
C ALA A 77 6.40 2.35 -6.34
N ILE A 78 7.05 1.40 -5.67
CA ILE A 78 8.39 1.57 -5.08
C ILE A 78 9.46 1.78 -6.18
N ASP A 79 9.34 1.07 -7.30
CA ASP A 79 10.24 1.19 -8.45
C ASP A 79 10.06 2.50 -9.24
N GLY A 80 9.09 3.34 -8.86
CA GLY A 80 8.77 4.60 -9.54
C GLY A 80 7.95 4.42 -10.83
N GLN A 81 7.48 3.21 -11.12
CA GLN A 81 6.60 2.92 -12.26
C GLN A 81 5.15 3.30 -11.93
N THR A 82 4.93 4.58 -11.66
CA THR A 82 3.68 5.12 -11.11
C THR A 82 2.43 4.73 -11.91
N GLU A 83 2.45 4.91 -13.23
CA GLU A 83 1.27 4.62 -14.05
C GLU A 83 0.94 3.11 -14.07
N ASN A 84 1.98 2.27 -14.11
CA ASN A 84 1.80 0.82 -14.04
C ASN A 84 1.24 0.39 -12.68
N ALA A 85 1.69 1.00 -11.59
CA ALA A 85 1.17 0.74 -10.25
C ALA A 85 -0.31 1.16 -10.13
N ILE A 86 -0.66 2.36 -10.60
CA ILE A 86 -2.04 2.86 -10.61
C ILE A 86 -2.95 1.93 -11.39
N ALA A 87 -2.55 1.52 -12.60
CA ALA A 87 -3.32 0.59 -13.43
C ALA A 87 -3.49 -0.78 -12.73
N ALA A 88 -2.46 -1.27 -12.05
CA ALA A 88 -2.53 -2.52 -11.30
C ALA A 88 -3.50 -2.43 -10.11
N TYR A 89 -3.46 -1.36 -9.33
CA TYR A 89 -4.43 -1.15 -8.24
C TYR A 89 -5.87 -1.04 -8.75
N HIS A 90 -6.10 -0.32 -9.85
CA HIS A 90 -7.43 -0.25 -10.48
C HIS A 90 -7.93 -1.63 -10.91
N SER A 91 -7.07 -2.47 -11.49
CA SER A 91 -7.43 -3.84 -11.88
C SER A 91 -7.85 -4.69 -10.68
N ILE A 92 -7.21 -4.50 -9.52
CA ILE A 92 -7.60 -5.19 -8.28
C ILE A 92 -8.94 -4.67 -7.79
N LEU A 93 -9.16 -3.34 -7.76
CA LEU A 93 -10.43 -2.74 -7.32
C LEU A 93 -11.60 -3.06 -8.25
N ALA A 94 -11.36 -3.28 -9.54
CA ALA A 94 -12.38 -3.76 -10.47
C ALA A 94 -12.88 -5.18 -10.12
N GLN A 95 -12.02 -6.02 -9.55
CA GLN A 95 -12.38 -7.37 -9.12
C GLN A 95 -12.92 -7.40 -7.67
N LYS A 96 -12.43 -6.50 -6.83
CA LYS A 96 -12.77 -6.42 -5.40
C LYS A 96 -12.90 -4.95 -4.96
N PRO A 97 -14.05 -4.30 -5.25
CA PRO A 97 -14.28 -2.89 -4.93
C PRO A 97 -14.16 -2.55 -3.44
N GLU A 98 -14.46 -3.52 -2.57
CA GLU A 98 -14.41 -3.41 -1.11
C GLU A 98 -13.00 -3.59 -0.52
N ALA A 99 -11.96 -3.69 -1.34
CA ALA A 99 -10.58 -3.85 -0.86
C ALA A 99 -10.03 -2.51 -0.30
N GLY A 100 -10.44 -2.12 0.89
CA GLY A 100 -10.06 -0.85 1.53
C GLY A 100 -8.56 -0.61 1.62
N ASN A 101 -7.77 -1.66 1.86
CA ASN A 101 -6.31 -1.57 1.86
C ASN A 101 -5.74 -1.18 0.49
N VAL A 102 -6.36 -1.59 -0.61
CA VAL A 102 -5.94 -1.22 -1.98
C VAL A 102 -6.33 0.22 -2.27
N VAL A 103 -7.54 0.64 -1.84
CA VAL A 103 -8.00 2.04 -1.92
C VAL A 103 -6.98 2.97 -1.26
N LEU A 104 -6.55 2.67 -0.03
CA LEU A 104 -5.58 3.51 0.69
C LEU A 104 -4.22 3.55 -0.02
N ARG A 105 -3.73 2.43 -0.57
CA ARG A 105 -2.46 2.40 -1.32
C ARG A 105 -2.52 3.24 -2.59
N LEU A 106 -3.58 3.06 -3.39
CA LEU A 106 -3.80 3.84 -4.60
C LEU A 106 -3.94 5.32 -4.28
N GLY A 107 -4.80 5.67 -3.32
CA GLY A 107 -5.01 7.05 -2.93
C GLY A 107 -3.74 7.72 -2.39
N ASN A 108 -2.94 7.01 -1.60
CA ASN A 108 -1.64 7.52 -1.12
C ASN A 108 -0.66 7.75 -2.28
N LEU A 109 -0.59 6.84 -3.26
CA LEU A 109 0.25 7.01 -4.44
C LEU A 109 -0.18 8.23 -5.28
N LEU A 110 -1.49 8.43 -5.46
CA LEU A 110 -2.05 9.59 -6.14
C LEU A 110 -1.74 10.90 -5.38
N GLN A 111 -1.82 10.91 -4.06
CA GLN A 111 -1.42 12.07 -3.24
C GLN A 111 0.08 12.37 -3.36
N GLN A 112 0.94 11.37 -3.28
CA GLN A 112 2.39 11.53 -3.45
C GLN A 112 2.77 12.11 -4.82
N THR A 113 1.99 11.77 -5.85
CA THR A 113 2.16 12.27 -7.21
C THR A 113 1.33 13.54 -7.49
N LYS A 114 0.72 14.14 -6.45
CA LYS A 114 -0.09 15.37 -6.51
C LYS A 114 -1.33 15.28 -7.41
N ARG A 115 -1.83 14.08 -7.65
CA ARG A 115 -3.07 13.82 -8.41
C ARG A 115 -4.28 13.87 -7.47
N TRP A 116 -4.52 15.08 -6.91
CA TRP A 116 -5.45 15.29 -5.80
C TRP A 116 -6.90 14.96 -6.16
N GLU A 117 -7.35 15.35 -7.36
CA GLU A 117 -8.72 15.13 -7.83
C GLU A 117 -9.02 13.64 -8.04
N GLU A 118 -8.02 12.89 -8.52
CA GLU A 118 -8.15 11.45 -8.67
C GLU A 118 -8.16 10.74 -7.30
N ALA A 119 -7.32 11.18 -6.37
CA ALA A 119 -7.35 10.67 -5.00
C ALA A 119 -8.71 10.95 -4.33
N LEU A 120 -9.27 12.15 -4.52
CA LEU A 120 -10.61 12.52 -4.04
C LEU A 120 -11.68 11.56 -4.57
N THR A 121 -11.62 11.25 -5.87
CA THR A 121 -12.56 10.33 -6.52
C THR A 121 -12.45 8.91 -5.95
N ILE A 122 -11.23 8.39 -5.80
CA ILE A 122 -11.01 7.04 -5.26
C ILE A 122 -11.56 6.90 -3.84
N TYR A 123 -11.28 7.86 -2.97
CA TYR A 123 -11.81 7.81 -1.60
C TYR A 123 -13.34 8.00 -1.55
N SER A 124 -13.91 8.83 -2.43
CA SER A 124 -15.36 9.02 -2.49
C SER A 124 -16.08 7.75 -2.91
N ASN A 125 -15.60 7.06 -3.95
CA ASN A 125 -16.14 5.77 -4.40
C ASN A 125 -16.00 4.70 -3.30
N ALA A 126 -14.89 4.72 -2.56
CA ALA A 126 -14.70 3.79 -1.45
C ALA A 126 -15.71 4.03 -0.31
N ILE A 127 -16.01 5.27 0.01
CA ILE A 127 -16.99 5.64 1.04
C ILE A 127 -18.43 5.26 0.61
N GLU A 128 -18.75 5.38 -0.68
CA GLU A 128 -20.03 4.92 -1.21
C GLU A 128 -20.19 3.40 -1.09
N THR A 129 -19.10 2.64 -1.30
CA THR A 129 -19.08 1.18 -1.20
C THR A 129 -19.01 0.69 0.25
N LEU A 130 -18.27 1.40 1.09
CA LEU A 130 -18.00 1.10 2.50
C LEU A 130 -18.23 2.36 3.36
N PRO A 131 -19.49 2.66 3.75
CA PRO A 131 -19.82 3.90 4.48
C PRO A 131 -19.22 3.99 5.89
N ASP A 132 -18.72 2.90 6.45
CA ASP A 132 -18.07 2.80 7.75
C ASP A 132 -16.51 2.79 7.67
N PHE A 133 -15.96 3.06 6.49
CA PHE A 133 -14.52 3.07 6.27
C PHE A 133 -13.88 4.38 6.77
N ALA A 134 -13.64 4.48 8.06
CA ALA A 134 -13.12 5.67 8.73
C ALA A 134 -11.82 6.21 8.11
N GLU A 135 -10.90 5.33 7.71
CA GLU A 135 -9.63 5.71 7.10
C GLU A 135 -9.82 6.38 5.73
N ALA A 136 -10.85 6.01 4.98
CA ALA A 136 -11.18 6.66 3.71
C ALA A 136 -11.70 8.09 3.92
N TYR A 137 -12.56 8.32 4.93
CA TYR A 137 -12.98 9.67 5.32
C TYR A 137 -11.77 10.52 5.72
N MET A 138 -10.91 9.98 6.55
CA MET A 138 -9.69 10.67 6.98
C MET A 138 -8.80 11.07 5.80
N ALA A 139 -8.53 10.12 4.91
CA ALA A 139 -7.71 10.35 3.74
C ALA A 139 -8.35 11.34 2.75
N ARG A 140 -9.69 11.27 2.55
CA ARG A 140 -10.43 12.23 1.74
C ARG A 140 -10.40 13.63 2.34
N GLY A 141 -10.55 13.73 3.65
CA GLY A 141 -10.43 15.01 4.37
C GLY A 141 -9.06 15.67 4.17
N ALA A 142 -7.97 14.87 4.21
CA ALA A 142 -6.64 15.38 3.93
C ALA A 142 -6.51 15.90 2.48
N VAL A 143 -7.08 15.21 1.50
CA VAL A 143 -7.12 15.67 0.11
C VAL A 143 -7.94 16.94 -0.04
N LYS A 144 -9.16 17.02 0.54
CA LYS A 144 -10.00 18.23 0.53
C LYS A 144 -9.27 19.43 1.14
N HIS A 145 -8.55 19.23 2.24
CA HIS A 145 -7.72 20.27 2.84
C HIS A 145 -6.66 20.80 1.85
N HIS A 146 -5.98 19.92 1.12
CA HIS A 146 -5.06 20.31 0.05
C HIS A 146 -5.74 21.12 -1.06
N LEU A 147 -6.95 20.73 -1.43
CA LEU A 147 -7.78 21.40 -2.43
C LEU A 147 -8.45 22.69 -1.90
N LYS A 148 -8.18 23.09 -0.65
CA LYS A 148 -8.75 24.27 0.04
C LYS A 148 -10.25 24.16 0.36
N ASP A 149 -10.85 22.99 0.28
CA ASP A 149 -12.17 22.70 0.83
C ASP A 149 -12.06 22.38 2.32
N LEU A 150 -11.90 23.44 3.12
CA LEU A 150 -11.71 23.31 4.57
C LEU A 150 -12.97 22.82 5.28
N ALA A 151 -14.15 23.20 4.79
CA ALA A 151 -15.44 22.79 5.35
C ALA A 151 -15.66 21.28 5.14
N GLY A 152 -15.50 20.80 3.91
CA GLY A 152 -15.61 19.39 3.60
C GLY A 152 -14.53 18.52 4.27
N ALA A 153 -13.33 19.06 4.47
CA ALA A 153 -12.27 18.39 5.22
C ALA A 153 -12.65 18.19 6.70
N ALA A 154 -13.21 19.23 7.34
CA ALA A 154 -13.65 19.15 8.74
C ALA A 154 -14.83 18.17 8.91
N GLU A 155 -15.75 18.11 7.94
CA GLU A 155 -16.88 17.17 7.95
C GLU A 155 -16.41 15.71 7.83
N ASP A 156 -15.48 15.43 6.91
CA ASP A 156 -14.89 14.11 6.74
C ASP A 156 -14.12 13.68 7.99
N LEU A 157 -13.34 14.57 8.60
CA LEU A 157 -12.62 14.28 9.84
C LEU A 157 -13.59 13.96 10.99
N LYS A 158 -14.66 14.75 11.14
CA LYS A 158 -15.70 14.48 12.15
C LYS A 158 -16.32 13.10 11.96
N GLN A 159 -16.59 12.72 10.70
CA GLN A 159 -17.15 11.41 10.39
C GLN A 159 -16.15 10.29 10.72
N ALA A 160 -14.89 10.44 10.35
CA ALA A 160 -13.84 9.48 10.69
C ALA A 160 -13.73 9.24 12.20
N LEU A 161 -13.73 10.31 13.00
CA LEU A 161 -13.68 10.23 14.46
C LEU A 161 -14.96 9.68 15.09
N THR A 162 -16.10 9.84 14.44
CA THR A 162 -17.36 9.22 14.87
C THR A 162 -17.32 7.71 14.68
N LEU A 163 -16.75 7.25 13.55
CA LEU A 163 -16.61 5.83 13.24
C LEU A 163 -15.49 5.15 14.04
N LYS A 164 -14.38 5.85 14.26
CA LYS A 164 -13.20 5.36 15.00
C LYS A 164 -12.64 6.46 15.91
N PRO A 165 -13.15 6.58 17.16
CA PRO A 165 -12.68 7.59 18.11
C PRO A 165 -11.18 7.49 18.45
N GLU A 166 -10.61 6.30 18.36
CA GLU A 166 -9.18 6.05 18.60
C GLU A 166 -8.25 6.75 17.59
N LEU A 167 -8.78 7.16 16.44
CA LEU A 167 -8.03 7.96 15.48
C LEU A 167 -7.72 9.38 16.02
N ALA A 168 -8.45 9.85 17.03
CA ALA A 168 -8.20 11.16 17.65
C ALA A 168 -6.77 11.29 18.20
N GLU A 169 -6.24 10.23 18.80
CA GLU A 169 -4.87 10.22 19.35
C GLU A 169 -3.80 10.45 18.28
N GLN A 170 -4.06 10.01 17.05
CA GLN A 170 -3.16 10.22 15.91
C GLN A 170 -3.20 11.68 15.41
N PHE A 171 -4.27 12.41 15.72
CA PHE A 171 -4.50 13.80 15.27
C PHE A 171 -4.02 14.85 16.25
N GLU A 172 -3.99 14.58 17.56
CA GLU A 172 -3.53 15.57 18.53
C GLU A 172 -2.10 16.03 18.23
N GLY A 173 -1.26 15.17 17.67
CA GLY A 173 0.07 15.53 17.16
C GLY A 173 0.05 16.44 15.92
N SER A 174 -0.99 16.36 15.08
CA SER A 174 -1.09 17.11 13.82
C SER A 174 -1.83 18.44 13.97
N VAL A 175 -2.87 18.50 14.81
CA VAL A 175 -3.65 19.72 15.07
C VAL A 175 -2.84 20.71 15.95
N ALA A 176 -2.06 20.23 16.89
CA ALA A 176 -1.17 21.07 17.71
C ALA A 176 -0.07 21.79 16.89
N THR A 177 0.21 21.34 15.68
CA THR A 177 1.15 21.99 14.76
C THR A 177 0.48 23.06 13.90
N ILE A 178 -0.83 22.99 13.69
CA ILE A 178 -1.60 23.97 12.87
C ILE A 178 -1.93 25.21 13.69
N ASP A 179 -2.31 25.07 14.96
CA ASP A 179 -2.63 26.22 15.85
C ASP A 179 -1.41 27.09 16.20
N LYS A 180 -0.20 26.53 16.16
CA LYS A 180 1.03 27.30 16.45
C LYS A 180 1.53 28.15 15.28
N LYS A 181 1.03 27.98 14.07
CA LYS A 181 1.42 28.76 12.88
C LYS A 181 0.37 29.79 12.42
N GLY A 182 -0.77 29.85 13.09
CA GLY A 182 -1.88 30.74 12.74
C GLY A 182 -1.96 32.07 13.50
N CYS A 183 -1.00 32.36 14.38
CA CYS A 183 -0.93 33.63 15.12
C CYS A 183 0.42 34.33 14.88
N HIS A 184 0.62 34.87 13.69
CA HIS A 184 1.51 36.01 13.45
C HIS A 184 1.09 36.73 12.19
#